data_eb1e6696a5a4d25b7d7a5cc95cd2644a
#
_entry.id   eb1e6696a5a4d25b7d7a5cc95cd2644a
#
_cell.length_a   1.000
_cell.length_b   1.000
_cell.length_c   1.000
_cell.angle_alpha   90.00
_cell.angle_beta   90.00
_cell.angle_gamma   90.00
#
_symmetry.space_group_name_H-M   'P 1'
#
loop_
_entity.id
_entity.type
_entity.pdbx_description
1 polymer ?
#
loop_
_entity_poly.entity_id
_entity_poly.type
_entity_poly.pdbx_seq_one_letter_code
_entity_poly.pdbx_strand_id
1 'polypeptide(L)'
;SAPKGSTIGISYIGYKSQDIINQGQSNLIVVLQEDTEVLDEIVVIGYGTVKKDDATGSVTAIKPDKMNRGLTTTATDMINGKIAGVNITTDGGAPGSGASIRIRGGSSLSASNNPLIVIDGLPIDNDGIKGVSNPLSTINPNDIATFTVLKDASATAIYGSRASNGVILITTKKGEKGSRPRVTYDGNVSISTKTKSIDVMGADEYRNFVTDRFGAESSAVKLLGKENTDWQKEIFRTAVGTDHNITVSGGLNNMPYRVSIGYTNQNGILKTSKFERYTGSVNLAPSFFEDHLNINFNAKGMISNNRFADTGAIGAAIAFDPTQPVMNGNSKYGGYFAWENAGEFISIATKNPVAMLQQKKEEANSKNLVGNIQVDYKFHFLPELRANLNLGMDMATGTQDIYYPKESPLGYVDNGKTGYETIDKYNHL
;
A
#
# COMPACT_ATOMS: atom_id res chain seq x y z
N SER A 1 -12.78 -25.34 -41.02
CA SER A 1 -12.56 -24.77 -42.38
C SER A 1 -13.44 -23.54 -42.55
N ALA A 2 -12.82 -22.41 -42.88
CA ALA A 2 -13.53 -21.16 -43.13
C ALA A 2 -14.11 -21.21 -44.58
N PRO A 3 -15.35 -20.74 -44.85
CA PRO A 3 -15.90 -20.68 -46.17
C PRO A 3 -15.09 -19.77 -47.09
N LYS A 4 -15.10 -20.08 -48.40
CA LYS A 4 -14.53 -19.20 -49.43
C LYS A 4 -15.21 -17.84 -49.40
N GLY A 5 -14.43 -16.73 -49.34
CA GLY A 5 -14.91 -15.36 -49.22
C GLY A 5 -15.01 -14.83 -47.78
N SER A 6 -14.76 -15.67 -46.76
CA SER A 6 -14.71 -15.20 -45.37
C SER A 6 -13.40 -14.46 -45.06
N THR A 7 -13.47 -13.46 -44.20
CA THR A 7 -12.29 -12.76 -43.68
C THR A 7 -11.73 -13.54 -42.51
N ILE A 8 -10.43 -13.84 -42.54
CA ILE A 8 -9.69 -14.49 -41.48
C ILE A 8 -8.80 -13.41 -40.84
N GLY A 9 -9.12 -13.02 -39.61
CA GLY A 9 -8.28 -12.13 -38.79
C GLY A 9 -7.15 -12.92 -38.12
N ILE A 10 -5.92 -12.49 -38.32
CA ILE A 10 -4.73 -13.10 -37.75
C ILE A 10 -4.07 -12.05 -36.88
N SER A 11 -3.91 -12.36 -35.58
CA SER A 11 -3.21 -11.51 -34.63
C SER A 11 -2.20 -12.33 -33.84
N TYR A 12 -1.02 -11.78 -33.64
CA TYR A 12 0.03 -12.35 -32.80
C TYR A 12 0.72 -11.23 -31.99
N ILE A 13 1.10 -11.51 -30.78
CA ILE A 13 1.74 -10.51 -29.91
C ILE A 13 3.04 -10.04 -30.52
N GLY A 14 3.20 -8.71 -30.72
CA GLY A 14 4.38 -8.10 -31.35
C GLY A 14 4.30 -8.00 -32.90
N TYR A 15 3.15 -8.32 -33.48
CA TYR A 15 2.94 -8.22 -34.93
C TYR A 15 1.65 -7.47 -35.26
N LYS A 16 1.63 -6.75 -36.40
CA LYS A 16 0.42 -6.06 -36.90
C LYS A 16 -0.65 -7.07 -37.22
N SER A 17 -1.85 -6.88 -36.71
CA SER A 17 -3.01 -7.69 -37.08
C SER A 17 -3.31 -7.53 -38.55
N GLN A 18 -3.52 -8.64 -39.24
CA GLN A 18 -3.86 -8.66 -40.70
C GLN A 18 -5.18 -9.39 -40.92
N ASP A 19 -6.03 -8.81 -41.73
CA ASP A 19 -7.27 -9.43 -42.20
C ASP A 19 -7.08 -9.91 -43.63
N ILE A 20 -7.25 -11.22 -43.85
CA ILE A 20 -7.04 -11.86 -45.16
C ILE A 20 -8.34 -12.52 -45.60
N ILE A 21 -8.73 -12.29 -46.86
CA ILE A 21 -9.90 -12.93 -47.44
C ILE A 21 -9.53 -14.35 -47.90
N ASN A 22 -10.25 -15.34 -47.38
CA ASN A 22 -10.08 -16.73 -47.80
C ASN A 22 -10.50 -16.93 -49.28
N GLN A 23 -9.55 -17.13 -50.17
CA GLN A 23 -9.81 -17.39 -51.60
C GLN A 23 -10.05 -18.87 -51.91
N GLY A 24 -10.05 -19.76 -50.88
CA GLY A 24 -10.29 -21.20 -51.05
C GLY A 24 -9.01 -22.02 -51.27
N GLN A 25 -7.83 -21.45 -50.97
CA GLN A 25 -6.56 -22.18 -51.01
C GLN A 25 -6.43 -23.19 -49.87
N SER A 26 -5.80 -24.31 -50.11
CA SER A 26 -5.59 -25.38 -49.11
C SER A 26 -4.56 -25.00 -48.05
N ASN A 27 -3.62 -24.11 -48.37
CA ASN A 27 -2.60 -23.58 -47.42
C ASN A 27 -2.55 -22.07 -47.55
N LEU A 28 -2.65 -21.39 -46.39
CA LEU A 28 -2.50 -19.95 -46.28
C LEU A 28 -1.18 -19.66 -45.57
N ILE A 29 -0.22 -19.11 -46.29
CA ILE A 29 1.03 -18.62 -45.68
C ILE A 29 0.86 -17.13 -45.48
N VAL A 30 0.92 -16.72 -44.19
CA VAL A 30 0.79 -15.32 -43.80
C VAL A 30 2.10 -14.87 -43.17
N VAL A 31 2.71 -13.86 -43.77
CA VAL A 31 3.89 -13.20 -43.24
C VAL A 31 3.39 -12.02 -42.41
N LEU A 32 3.42 -12.17 -41.10
CA LEU A 32 3.09 -11.08 -40.18
C LEU A 32 4.25 -10.09 -40.18
N GLN A 33 3.94 -8.81 -40.32
CA GLN A 33 4.89 -7.73 -40.16
C GLN A 33 5.05 -7.47 -38.67
N GLU A 34 6.29 -7.39 -38.16
CA GLU A 34 6.55 -6.95 -36.83
C GLU A 34 5.88 -5.59 -36.58
N ASP A 35 5.17 -5.50 -35.50
CA ASP A 35 4.63 -4.22 -35.04
C ASP A 35 5.76 -3.42 -34.46
N THR A 36 6.54 -2.81 -35.35
CA THR A 36 7.62 -1.87 -35.00
C THR A 36 7.07 -0.49 -34.63
N GLU A 37 5.75 -0.31 -34.53
CA GLU A 37 5.26 0.75 -33.67
C GLU A 37 5.72 0.37 -32.24
N VAL A 38 7.00 0.62 -31.95
CA VAL A 38 7.44 1.03 -30.64
C VAL A 38 6.42 2.11 -30.28
N LEU A 39 5.42 1.74 -29.46
CA LEU A 39 4.59 2.73 -28.79
C LEU A 39 5.62 3.64 -28.15
N ASP A 40 5.85 4.80 -28.81
CA ASP A 40 6.75 5.83 -28.28
C ASP A 40 6.36 5.95 -26.81
N GLU A 41 7.26 5.54 -25.92
CA GLU A 41 6.96 5.46 -24.48
C GLU A 41 6.75 6.90 -24.04
N ILE A 42 5.48 7.33 -24.12
CA ILE A 42 5.06 8.69 -23.76
C ILE A 42 5.16 8.76 -22.23
N VAL A 43 6.04 9.61 -21.77
CA VAL A 43 6.21 9.88 -20.34
C VAL A 43 5.49 11.16 -20.02
N VAL A 44 4.62 11.13 -19.02
CA VAL A 44 4.01 12.33 -18.47
C VAL A 44 5.09 13.06 -17.67
N ILE A 45 5.41 14.31 -18.08
CA ILE A 45 6.33 15.19 -17.36
C ILE A 45 5.56 16.46 -17.01
N GLY A 46 5.31 16.66 -15.73
CA GLY A 46 4.60 17.84 -15.27
C GLY A 46 3.19 17.94 -15.83
N TYR A 47 2.92 19.00 -16.57
CA TYR A 47 1.61 19.28 -17.19
C TYR A 47 1.55 18.88 -18.68
N GLY A 48 2.57 18.16 -19.16
CA GLY A 48 2.67 17.74 -20.57
C GLY A 48 3.10 16.29 -20.70
N THR A 49 3.07 15.81 -21.94
CA THR A 49 3.58 14.48 -22.31
C THR A 49 4.76 14.66 -23.25
N VAL A 50 5.86 13.97 -22.97
CA VAL A 50 7.07 13.98 -23.82
C VAL A 50 7.40 12.54 -24.18
N LYS A 51 7.93 12.30 -25.38
CA LYS A 51 8.50 11.00 -25.71
C LYS A 51 9.65 10.71 -24.75
N LYS A 52 9.78 9.46 -24.30
CA LYS A 52 10.83 9.07 -23.35
C LYS A 52 12.23 9.43 -23.83
N ASP A 53 12.46 9.31 -25.13
CA ASP A 53 13.74 9.59 -25.77
C ASP A 53 14.03 11.10 -25.86
N ASP A 54 13.00 11.93 -25.79
CA ASP A 54 13.11 13.39 -25.76
C ASP A 54 13.21 13.96 -24.32
N ALA A 55 13.07 13.10 -23.30
CA ALA A 55 13.17 13.50 -21.91
C ALA A 55 14.64 13.77 -21.54
N THR A 56 14.99 15.03 -21.30
CA THR A 56 16.36 15.48 -20.97
C THR A 56 16.84 15.05 -19.57
N GLY A 57 16.03 14.36 -18.78
CA GLY A 57 16.33 13.92 -17.42
C GLY A 57 16.29 12.41 -17.22
N SER A 58 16.82 11.93 -16.06
CA SER A 58 16.70 10.51 -15.67
C SER A 58 15.26 10.19 -15.26
N VAL A 59 14.46 9.79 -16.23
CA VAL A 59 13.06 9.40 -16.07
C VAL A 59 12.94 7.88 -16.19
N THR A 60 12.28 7.25 -15.22
CA THR A 60 11.99 5.82 -15.25
C THR A 60 10.50 5.59 -15.18
N ALA A 61 9.90 5.05 -16.24
CA ALA A 61 8.50 4.64 -16.26
C ALA A 61 8.37 3.11 -16.13
N ILE A 62 7.44 2.64 -15.32
CA ILE A 62 7.13 1.22 -15.15
C ILE A 62 5.65 1.00 -15.43
N LYS A 63 5.36 0.04 -16.31
CA LYS A 63 4.02 -0.42 -16.65
C LYS A 63 3.62 -1.63 -15.77
N PRO A 64 2.32 -1.96 -15.66
CA PRO A 64 1.82 -3.03 -14.80
C PRO A 64 2.43 -4.43 -15.06
N ASP A 65 2.84 -4.71 -16.28
CA ASP A 65 3.48 -5.98 -16.67
C ASP A 65 4.85 -6.18 -16.01
N LYS A 66 5.56 -5.09 -15.72
CA LYS A 66 6.88 -5.06 -15.06
C LYS A 66 6.82 -4.83 -13.55
N MET A 67 5.63 -4.53 -13.02
CA MET A 67 5.41 -4.34 -11.57
C MET A 67 5.40 -5.67 -10.83
N ASN A 68 5.60 -5.62 -9.52
CA ASN A 68 5.45 -6.80 -8.68
C ASN A 68 3.98 -7.25 -8.72
N ARG A 69 3.78 -8.56 -8.84
CA ARG A 69 2.47 -9.23 -8.76
C ARG A 69 2.41 -10.05 -7.47
N GLY A 70 1.22 -10.33 -6.99
CA GLY A 70 0.99 -11.07 -5.76
C GLY A 70 0.26 -10.23 -4.74
N LEU A 71 0.63 -10.34 -3.46
CA LEU A 71 0.02 -9.56 -2.39
C LEU A 71 0.57 -8.12 -2.44
N THR A 72 0.01 -7.30 -3.31
CA THR A 72 0.32 -5.87 -3.41
C THR A 72 -0.84 -5.09 -2.82
N THR A 73 -0.74 -4.75 -1.54
CA THR A 73 -1.77 -3.98 -0.83
C THR A 73 -1.65 -2.49 -1.04
N THR A 74 -0.43 -2.06 -1.31
CA THR A 74 -0.11 -0.65 -1.54
C THR A 74 0.55 -0.48 -2.91
N ALA A 75 0.44 0.72 -3.45
CA ALA A 75 1.12 1.06 -4.68
C ALA A 75 2.65 0.97 -4.58
N THR A 76 3.20 1.11 -3.35
CA THR A 76 4.64 0.95 -3.08
C THR A 76 5.12 -0.49 -3.25
N ASP A 77 4.30 -1.47 -2.89
CA ASP A 77 4.64 -2.88 -3.03
C ASP A 77 4.88 -3.26 -4.49
N MET A 78 4.14 -2.63 -5.41
CA MET A 78 4.24 -2.89 -6.85
C MET A 78 5.59 -2.48 -7.44
N ILE A 79 6.24 -1.45 -6.89
CA ILE A 79 7.49 -0.87 -7.43
C ILE A 79 8.73 -1.22 -6.60
N ASN A 80 8.56 -1.92 -5.48
CA ASN A 80 9.68 -2.27 -4.60
C ASN A 80 10.72 -3.12 -5.34
N GLY A 81 11.98 -2.65 -5.35
CA GLY A 81 13.08 -3.31 -6.06
C GLY A 81 13.04 -3.22 -7.59
N LYS A 82 12.10 -2.47 -8.19
CA LYS A 82 11.94 -2.36 -9.66
C LYS A 82 12.58 -1.12 -10.27
N ILE A 83 12.89 -0.10 -9.48
CA ILE A 83 13.39 1.18 -9.97
C ILE A 83 14.79 1.44 -9.40
N ALA A 84 15.80 1.51 -10.27
CA ALA A 84 17.15 1.86 -9.86
C ALA A 84 17.20 3.25 -9.22
N GLY A 85 17.89 3.37 -8.07
CA GLY A 85 18.01 4.63 -7.31
C GLY A 85 16.77 5.01 -6.51
N VAL A 86 15.76 4.14 -6.43
CA VAL A 86 14.61 4.26 -5.51
C VAL A 86 14.73 3.17 -4.44
N ASN A 87 14.85 3.60 -3.20
CA ASN A 87 14.86 2.71 -2.05
C ASN A 87 13.51 2.79 -1.34
N ILE A 88 12.89 1.64 -1.12
CA ILE A 88 11.62 1.50 -0.42
C ILE A 88 11.86 0.65 0.81
N THR A 89 11.68 1.24 1.97
CA THR A 89 11.81 0.55 3.26
C THR A 89 10.42 0.43 3.87
N THR A 90 9.97 -0.79 4.10
CA THR A 90 8.67 -1.05 4.73
C THR A 90 8.77 -1.01 6.26
N ASP A 91 7.79 -0.44 6.92
CA ASP A 91 7.73 -0.38 8.38
C ASP A 91 7.17 -1.70 8.94
N GLY A 92 8.05 -2.71 9.07
CA GLY A 92 7.74 -3.97 9.75
C GLY A 92 6.83 -4.96 9.01
N GLY A 93 6.32 -4.64 7.82
CA GLY A 93 5.52 -5.56 6.99
C GLY A 93 4.14 -5.91 7.53
N ALA A 94 3.61 -5.19 8.53
CA ALA A 94 2.23 -5.34 8.99
C ALA A 94 1.25 -4.86 7.90
N PRO A 95 0.05 -5.44 7.80
CA PRO A 95 -0.97 -4.97 6.87
C PRO A 95 -1.26 -3.48 7.08
N GLY A 96 -1.30 -2.72 5.98
CA GLY A 96 -1.51 -1.27 6.05
C GLY A 96 -0.35 -0.47 6.63
N SER A 97 0.78 -1.12 7.01
CA SER A 97 1.99 -0.39 7.36
C SER A 97 2.51 0.34 6.14
N GLY A 98 2.99 1.56 6.36
CA GLY A 98 3.55 2.37 5.30
C GLY A 98 4.90 1.88 4.82
N ALA A 99 5.37 2.54 3.78
CA ALA A 99 6.73 2.42 3.33
C ALA A 99 7.34 3.81 3.18
N SER A 100 8.56 3.97 3.63
CA SER A 100 9.36 5.15 3.37
C SER A 100 10.02 5.00 2.00
N ILE A 101 9.85 6.02 1.16
CA ILE A 101 10.42 6.03 -0.20
C ILE A 101 11.51 7.09 -0.23
N ARG A 102 12.68 6.72 -0.74
CA ARG A 102 13.80 7.63 -0.94
C ARG A 102 14.35 7.51 -2.34
N ILE A 103 14.55 8.65 -2.99
CA ILE A 103 15.13 8.74 -4.32
C ILE A 103 16.56 9.29 -4.18
N ARG A 104 17.58 8.50 -4.60
CA ARG A 104 19.00 8.89 -4.54
C ARG A 104 19.52 9.27 -3.13
N GLY A 105 18.87 8.79 -2.07
CA GLY A 105 19.25 9.08 -0.69
C GLY A 105 18.46 10.21 -0.04
N GLY A 106 18.96 10.75 1.07
CA GLY A 106 18.34 11.89 1.77
C GLY A 106 19.07 13.19 1.46
N SER A 107 18.34 14.25 1.24
CA SER A 107 18.88 15.60 0.98
C SER A 107 18.96 16.47 2.24
N SER A 108 18.23 16.11 3.30
CA SER A 108 18.13 16.89 4.54
C SER A 108 18.26 16.01 5.77
N LEU A 109 18.89 16.56 6.82
CA LEU A 109 19.00 15.94 8.14
C LEU A 109 17.78 16.25 9.03
N SER A 110 17.07 17.35 8.78
CA SER A 110 15.99 17.84 9.65
C SER A 110 14.64 17.99 8.93
N ALA A 111 14.61 18.06 7.60
CA ALA A 111 13.37 18.15 6.83
C ALA A 111 12.96 16.78 6.25
N SER A 112 11.71 16.70 5.76
CA SER A 112 11.23 15.51 5.06
C SER A 112 12.10 15.18 3.87
N ASN A 113 12.47 13.91 3.72
CA ASN A 113 13.19 13.38 2.57
C ASN A 113 12.27 12.58 1.63
N ASN A 114 10.95 12.66 1.82
CA ASN A 114 9.99 11.97 0.99
C ASN A 114 9.88 12.65 -0.38
N PRO A 115 9.77 11.90 -1.48
CA PRO A 115 9.52 12.47 -2.80
C PRO A 115 8.10 13.04 -2.88
N LEU A 116 7.89 14.03 -3.74
CA LEU A 116 6.55 14.52 -4.06
C LEU A 116 5.77 13.45 -4.81
N ILE A 117 4.54 13.19 -4.39
CA ILE A 117 3.61 12.28 -5.06
C ILE A 117 2.64 13.09 -5.89
N VAL A 118 2.48 12.73 -7.16
CA VAL A 118 1.54 13.37 -8.09
C VAL A 118 0.65 12.30 -8.69
N ILE A 119 -0.66 12.44 -8.56
CA ILE A 119 -1.65 11.48 -9.07
C ILE A 119 -2.48 12.16 -10.16
N ASP A 120 -2.41 11.65 -11.38
CA ASP A 120 -3.10 12.20 -12.56
C ASP A 120 -2.91 13.73 -12.73
N GLY A 121 -1.70 14.20 -12.44
CA GLY A 121 -1.32 15.61 -12.53
C GLY A 121 -1.65 16.46 -11.30
N LEU A 122 -2.25 15.89 -10.25
CA LEU A 122 -2.49 16.59 -8.99
C LEU A 122 -1.40 16.24 -7.97
N PRO A 123 -0.61 17.20 -7.47
CA PRO A 123 0.30 17.00 -6.35
C PRO A 123 -0.49 16.74 -5.06
N ILE A 124 -0.16 15.63 -4.39
CA ILE A 124 -0.80 15.22 -3.13
C ILE A 124 0.04 15.70 -1.95
N ASP A 125 -0.63 16.00 -0.84
CA ASP A 125 0.05 16.31 0.40
C ASP A 125 0.77 15.05 0.93
N ASN A 126 2.03 15.23 1.31
CA ASN A 126 2.86 14.18 1.90
C ASN A 126 2.75 14.11 3.43
N ASP A 127 2.06 15.05 4.06
CA ASP A 127 1.80 15.02 5.49
C ASP A 127 0.83 13.87 5.78
N GLY A 128 1.30 12.91 6.57
CA GLY A 128 0.61 11.64 6.75
C GLY A 128 -0.78 11.80 7.40
N ILE A 129 -1.80 11.28 6.74
CA ILE A 129 -3.14 11.13 7.31
C ILE A 129 -3.03 10.15 8.49
N LYS A 130 -3.56 10.52 9.66
CA LYS A 130 -3.58 9.61 10.82
C LYS A 130 -4.19 8.26 10.44
N GLY A 131 -3.45 7.18 10.71
CA GLY A 131 -3.83 5.82 10.33
C GLY A 131 -3.49 5.40 8.91
N VAL A 132 -2.91 6.31 8.10
CA VAL A 132 -2.37 6.00 6.76
C VAL A 132 -0.92 6.44 6.73
N SER A 133 -0.02 5.49 6.78
CA SER A 133 1.41 5.78 6.90
C SER A 133 2.05 6.32 5.62
N ASN A 134 1.38 6.19 4.46
CA ASN A 134 1.88 6.65 3.18
C ASN A 134 0.73 7.07 2.25
N PRO A 135 0.77 8.26 1.62
CA PRO A 135 -0.24 8.71 0.66
C PRO A 135 -0.53 7.72 -0.47
N LEU A 136 0.46 6.90 -0.88
CA LEU A 136 0.27 5.85 -1.89
C LEU A 136 -0.67 4.72 -1.46
N SER A 137 -0.96 4.59 -0.16
CA SER A 137 -1.95 3.64 0.35
C SER A 137 -3.39 4.07 0.04
N THR A 138 -3.60 5.33 -0.35
CA THR A 138 -4.94 5.86 -0.70
C THR A 138 -5.42 5.40 -2.07
N ILE A 139 -4.51 4.90 -2.93
CA ILE A 139 -4.82 4.49 -4.29
C ILE A 139 -4.98 2.97 -4.35
N ASN A 140 -6.00 2.52 -5.08
CA ASN A 140 -6.13 1.11 -5.41
C ASN A 140 -5.03 0.71 -6.43
N PRO A 141 -4.15 -0.26 -6.11
CA PRO A 141 -3.13 -0.74 -7.04
C PRO A 141 -3.68 -1.17 -8.40
N ASN A 142 -4.89 -1.74 -8.43
CA ASN A 142 -5.54 -2.19 -9.66
C ASN A 142 -5.92 -1.05 -10.63
N ASP A 143 -6.02 0.18 -10.13
CA ASP A 143 -6.31 1.35 -10.96
C ASP A 143 -5.07 2.01 -11.57
N ILE A 144 -3.87 1.57 -11.20
CA ILE A 144 -2.63 2.18 -11.67
C ILE A 144 -2.30 1.70 -13.09
N ALA A 145 -2.03 2.64 -13.98
CA ALA A 145 -1.55 2.40 -15.34
C ALA A 145 -0.04 2.50 -15.43
N THR A 146 0.57 3.53 -14.84
CA THR A 146 2.02 3.71 -14.87
C THR A 146 2.54 4.37 -13.59
N PHE A 147 3.75 3.99 -13.22
CA PHE A 147 4.60 4.74 -12.30
C PHE A 147 5.74 5.39 -13.06
N THR A 148 5.89 6.69 -12.91
CA THR A 148 7.01 7.42 -13.48
C THR A 148 7.77 8.11 -12.34
N VAL A 149 9.09 7.89 -12.28
CA VAL A 149 9.94 8.52 -11.27
C VAL A 149 10.87 9.51 -11.92
N LEU A 150 10.76 10.78 -11.50
CA LEU A 150 11.62 11.87 -11.90
C LEU A 150 12.69 12.05 -10.82
N LYS A 151 13.95 11.81 -11.20
CA LYS A 151 15.08 11.78 -10.26
C LYS A 151 15.97 13.03 -10.34
N ASP A 152 15.93 13.75 -11.46
CA ASP A 152 16.80 14.87 -11.72
C ASP A 152 16.11 16.22 -11.51
N ALA A 153 16.89 17.23 -11.13
CA ALA A 153 16.40 18.57 -10.85
C ALA A 153 15.69 19.21 -12.07
N SER A 154 16.16 18.96 -13.29
CA SER A 154 15.52 19.45 -14.51
C SER A 154 14.11 18.91 -14.71
N ALA A 155 13.91 17.61 -14.45
CA ALA A 155 12.61 16.97 -14.56
C ALA A 155 11.65 17.35 -13.41
N THR A 156 12.21 17.74 -12.25
CA THR A 156 11.42 18.11 -11.06
C THR A 156 11.13 19.61 -10.96
N ALA A 157 11.83 20.45 -11.74
CA ALA A 157 11.72 21.93 -11.70
C ALA A 157 10.29 22.46 -11.85
N ILE A 158 9.45 21.75 -12.63
CA ILE A 158 8.04 22.12 -12.87
C ILE A 158 7.22 22.11 -11.57
N TYR A 159 7.62 21.28 -10.59
CA TYR A 159 6.90 21.13 -9.32
C TYR A 159 7.47 22.01 -8.18
N GLY A 160 8.50 22.80 -8.47
CA GLY A 160 9.12 23.73 -7.53
C GLY A 160 9.85 23.04 -6.37
N SER A 161 9.97 23.75 -5.24
CA SER A 161 10.76 23.30 -4.07
C SER A 161 10.25 21.99 -3.43
N ARG A 162 8.97 21.68 -3.54
CA ARG A 162 8.40 20.43 -3.04
C ARG A 162 8.98 19.18 -3.73
N ALA A 163 9.55 19.34 -4.91
CA ALA A 163 10.12 18.27 -5.70
C ALA A 163 11.63 18.06 -5.49
N SER A 164 12.23 18.72 -4.49
CA SER A 164 13.68 18.62 -4.20
C SER A 164 14.18 17.20 -3.95
N ASN A 165 13.32 16.33 -3.45
CA ASN A 165 13.63 14.91 -3.17
C ASN A 165 13.19 13.97 -4.30
N GLY A 166 12.89 14.51 -5.50
CA GLY A 166 12.35 13.78 -6.63
C GLY A 166 10.82 13.75 -6.64
N VAL A 167 10.25 13.23 -7.72
CA VAL A 167 8.79 13.15 -7.92
C VAL A 167 8.40 11.75 -8.36
N ILE A 168 7.31 11.24 -7.79
CA ILE A 168 6.64 10.02 -8.22
C ILE A 168 5.34 10.41 -8.89
N LEU A 169 5.25 10.20 -10.19
CA LEU A 169 4.03 10.42 -10.97
C LEU A 169 3.28 9.10 -11.10
N ILE A 170 2.03 9.10 -10.71
CA ILE A 170 1.12 7.96 -10.87
C ILE A 170 0.06 8.36 -11.88
N THR A 171 -0.02 7.59 -12.95
CA THR A 171 -1.12 7.70 -13.91
C THR A 171 -2.07 6.56 -13.71
N THR A 172 -3.37 6.84 -13.63
CA THR A 172 -4.38 5.81 -13.49
C THR A 172 -4.96 5.37 -14.83
N LYS A 173 -5.50 4.14 -14.86
CA LYS A 173 -6.16 3.57 -16.04
C LYS A 173 -7.39 4.38 -16.42
N LYS A 174 -7.58 4.56 -17.70
CA LYS A 174 -8.71 5.29 -18.30
C LYS A 174 -9.57 4.35 -19.14
N GLY A 175 -10.76 4.80 -19.53
CA GLY A 175 -11.53 4.17 -20.57
C GLY A 175 -10.91 4.42 -21.96
N GLU A 176 -11.28 3.62 -22.95
CA GLU A 176 -10.83 3.75 -24.33
C GLU A 176 -11.96 4.24 -25.22
N LYS A 177 -11.69 5.25 -26.07
CA LYS A 177 -12.68 5.83 -27.00
C LYS A 177 -13.20 4.75 -27.95
N GLY A 178 -14.51 4.67 -28.11
CA GLY A 178 -15.17 3.71 -29.03
C GLY A 178 -15.13 2.25 -28.58
N SER A 179 -14.56 1.94 -27.40
CA SER A 179 -14.54 0.57 -26.88
C SER A 179 -15.91 0.14 -26.36
N ARG A 180 -16.21 -1.16 -26.50
CA ARG A 180 -17.43 -1.75 -25.93
C ARG A 180 -17.34 -1.77 -24.40
N PRO A 181 -18.49 -1.68 -23.70
CA PRO A 181 -18.50 -1.85 -22.24
C PRO A 181 -17.88 -3.18 -21.84
N ARG A 182 -16.94 -3.13 -20.90
CA ARG A 182 -16.26 -4.30 -20.36
C ARG A 182 -16.33 -4.27 -18.83
N VAL A 183 -16.74 -5.39 -18.26
CA VAL A 183 -16.69 -5.60 -16.80
C VAL A 183 -15.52 -6.53 -16.51
N THR A 184 -14.66 -6.15 -15.57
CA THR A 184 -13.52 -6.94 -15.12
C THR A 184 -13.63 -7.13 -13.62
N TYR A 185 -13.40 -8.35 -13.16
CA TYR A 185 -13.23 -8.68 -11.76
C TYR A 185 -11.82 -9.20 -11.53
N ASP A 186 -11.12 -8.58 -10.58
CA ASP A 186 -9.80 -9.01 -10.10
C ASP A 186 -9.94 -9.41 -8.64
N GLY A 187 -9.62 -10.65 -8.32
CA GLY A 187 -9.71 -11.19 -6.97
C GLY A 187 -8.43 -11.91 -6.56
N ASN A 188 -8.03 -11.72 -5.31
CA ASN A 188 -6.86 -12.37 -4.72
C ASN A 188 -7.19 -12.85 -3.31
N VAL A 189 -6.72 -14.05 -2.97
CA VAL A 189 -6.71 -14.60 -1.61
C VAL A 189 -5.29 -14.95 -1.25
N SER A 190 -4.84 -14.50 -0.09
CA SER A 190 -3.49 -14.73 0.40
C SER A 190 -3.50 -15.41 1.75
N ILE A 191 -2.52 -16.29 1.97
CA ILE A 191 -2.25 -16.93 3.25
C ILE A 191 -0.82 -16.58 3.63
N SER A 192 -0.66 -15.94 4.79
CA SER A 192 0.62 -15.49 5.31
C SER A 192 0.97 -16.22 6.59
N THR A 193 2.20 -16.70 6.68
CA THR A 193 2.74 -17.37 7.87
C THR A 193 4.10 -16.79 8.22
N LYS A 194 4.52 -16.95 9.47
CA LYS A 194 5.89 -16.60 9.85
C LYS A 194 6.88 -17.52 9.13
N THR A 195 7.95 -16.97 8.63
CA THR A 195 8.98 -17.74 7.90
C THR A 195 9.97 -18.40 8.84
N LYS A 196 10.30 -17.76 9.98
CA LYS A 196 11.27 -18.24 10.95
C LYS A 196 10.93 -17.77 12.36
N SER A 197 11.25 -18.55 13.37
CA SER A 197 11.30 -18.14 14.77
C SER A 197 12.77 -17.97 15.19
N ILE A 198 13.00 -17.19 16.23
CA ILE A 198 14.30 -17.10 16.90
C ILE A 198 14.38 -18.28 17.87
N ASP A 199 15.49 -19.00 17.84
CA ASP A 199 15.72 -20.09 18.78
C ASP A 199 15.97 -19.50 20.18
N VAL A 200 15.13 -19.91 21.13
CA VAL A 200 15.18 -19.54 22.53
C VAL A 200 15.12 -20.79 23.39
N MET A 201 15.57 -20.70 24.62
CA MET A 201 15.50 -21.82 25.56
C MET A 201 14.03 -22.22 25.78
N GLY A 202 13.76 -23.51 25.71
CA GLY A 202 12.50 -24.09 26.18
C GLY A 202 12.40 -24.04 27.70
N ALA A 203 11.20 -24.30 28.26
CA ALA A 203 10.97 -24.14 29.70
C ALA A 203 11.90 -25.06 30.57
N ASP A 204 12.15 -26.29 30.14
CA ASP A 204 13.00 -27.22 30.88
C ASP A 204 14.47 -26.82 30.80
N GLU A 205 14.94 -26.42 29.63
CA GLU A 205 16.29 -25.90 29.44
C GLU A 205 16.50 -24.63 30.27
N TYR A 206 15.53 -23.73 30.28
CA TYR A 206 15.58 -22.50 31.06
C TYR A 206 15.60 -22.80 32.59
N ARG A 207 14.79 -23.74 33.09
CA ARG A 207 14.81 -24.20 34.49
C ARG A 207 16.18 -24.74 34.87
N ASN A 208 16.74 -25.61 34.05
CA ASN A 208 18.07 -26.17 34.28
C ASN A 208 19.14 -25.08 34.31
N PHE A 209 19.13 -24.19 33.32
CA PHE A 209 20.06 -23.07 33.26
C PHE A 209 20.00 -22.16 34.50
N VAL A 210 18.79 -21.78 34.95
CA VAL A 210 18.60 -20.93 36.13
C VAL A 210 19.05 -21.67 37.40
N THR A 211 18.73 -22.95 37.54
CA THR A 211 19.13 -23.77 38.67
C THR A 211 20.64 -23.93 38.78
N ASP A 212 21.29 -24.24 37.65
CA ASP A 212 22.74 -24.41 37.57
C ASP A 212 23.47 -23.09 37.84
N ARG A 213 22.91 -21.98 37.34
CA ARG A 213 23.55 -20.66 37.48
C ARG A 213 23.43 -20.04 38.89
N PHE A 214 22.28 -20.21 39.53
CA PHE A 214 21.95 -19.52 40.77
C PHE A 214 21.85 -20.42 41.99
N GLY A 215 21.82 -21.75 41.79
CA GLY A 215 21.63 -22.75 42.87
C GLY A 215 20.15 -23.01 43.18
N ALA A 216 19.83 -24.24 43.55
CA ALA A 216 18.47 -24.72 43.73
C ALA A 216 17.63 -23.96 44.76
N GLU A 217 18.28 -23.41 45.79
CA GLU A 217 17.61 -22.67 46.89
C GLU A 217 17.51 -21.17 46.63
N SER A 218 17.95 -20.69 45.49
CA SER A 218 17.95 -19.27 45.16
C SER A 218 16.53 -18.69 44.95
N SER A 219 16.39 -17.39 45.19
CA SER A 219 15.17 -16.66 44.89
C SER A 219 14.79 -16.74 43.40
N ALA A 220 15.78 -16.82 42.49
CA ALA A 220 15.56 -16.94 41.08
C ALA A 220 14.85 -18.27 40.73
N VAL A 221 15.26 -19.38 41.34
CA VAL A 221 14.63 -20.71 41.11
C VAL A 221 13.21 -20.72 41.70
N LYS A 222 12.95 -20.04 42.79
CA LYS A 222 11.60 -19.92 43.40
C LYS A 222 10.61 -19.14 42.55
N LEU A 223 11.10 -18.30 41.62
CA LEU A 223 10.29 -17.54 40.68
C LEU A 223 9.91 -18.35 39.44
N LEU A 224 10.54 -19.49 39.16
CA LEU A 224 10.24 -20.33 38.02
C LEU A 224 8.82 -20.89 38.10
N GLY A 225 8.10 -20.77 37.00
CA GLY A 225 6.77 -21.34 36.85
C GLY A 225 6.80 -22.83 36.49
N LYS A 226 5.60 -23.41 36.37
CA LYS A 226 5.42 -24.83 36.03
C LYS A 226 5.07 -25.06 34.56
N GLU A 227 4.78 -23.99 33.82
CA GLU A 227 4.31 -24.03 32.44
C GLU A 227 5.45 -24.26 31.43
N ASN A 228 5.08 -24.55 30.21
CA ASN A 228 5.97 -24.61 29.06
C ASN A 228 5.35 -23.77 27.93
N THR A 229 5.59 -22.48 27.97
CA THR A 229 4.95 -21.51 27.06
C THR A 229 5.89 -21.13 25.91
N ASP A 230 5.52 -21.49 24.69
CA ASP A 230 6.16 -20.96 23.48
C ASP A 230 5.55 -19.58 23.15
N TRP A 231 6.17 -18.54 23.70
CA TRP A 231 5.68 -17.17 23.55
C TRP A 231 5.62 -16.72 22.10
N GLN A 232 6.53 -17.18 21.24
CA GLN A 232 6.49 -16.83 19.82
C GLN A 232 5.29 -17.48 19.10
N LYS A 233 4.88 -18.68 19.51
CA LYS A 233 3.66 -19.32 18.99
C LYS A 233 2.40 -18.61 19.50
N GLU A 234 2.43 -18.11 20.72
CA GLU A 234 1.29 -17.42 21.32
C GLU A 234 0.98 -16.07 20.68
N ILE A 235 1.98 -15.36 20.16
CA ILE A 235 1.77 -14.03 19.54
C ILE A 235 1.49 -14.08 18.04
N PHE A 236 1.92 -15.14 17.34
CA PHE A 236 1.73 -15.27 15.89
C PHE A 236 0.54 -16.15 15.53
N ARG A 237 0.05 -15.96 14.32
CA ARG A 237 -1.00 -16.77 13.69
C ARG A 237 -0.74 -16.94 12.20
N THR A 238 -1.36 -17.95 11.58
CA THR A 238 -1.59 -17.95 10.14
C THR A 238 -2.65 -16.90 9.82
N ALA A 239 -2.36 -16.02 8.90
CA ALA A 239 -3.21 -14.90 8.55
C ALA A 239 -3.76 -15.04 7.13
N VAL A 240 -5.02 -14.69 6.94
CA VAL A 240 -5.69 -14.70 5.64
C VAL A 240 -5.97 -13.26 5.23
N GLY A 241 -5.69 -12.98 3.97
CA GLY A 241 -6.04 -11.72 3.31
C GLY A 241 -6.86 -11.96 2.05
N THR A 242 -7.73 -11.01 1.72
CA THR A 242 -8.52 -11.00 0.49
C THR A 242 -8.49 -9.60 -0.12
N ASP A 243 -8.44 -9.56 -1.45
CA ASP A 243 -8.56 -8.34 -2.25
C ASP A 243 -9.52 -8.60 -3.39
N HIS A 244 -10.47 -7.69 -3.60
CA HIS A 244 -11.49 -7.79 -4.63
C HIS A 244 -11.66 -6.45 -5.31
N ASN A 245 -11.63 -6.44 -6.63
CA ASN A 245 -11.81 -5.24 -7.43
C ASN A 245 -12.75 -5.51 -8.61
N ILE A 246 -13.76 -4.67 -8.76
CA ILE A 246 -14.68 -4.70 -9.90
C ILE A 246 -14.48 -3.41 -10.68
N THR A 247 -14.27 -3.53 -11.98
CA THR A 247 -14.10 -2.41 -12.89
C THR A 247 -15.09 -2.50 -14.04
N VAL A 248 -15.73 -1.39 -14.34
CA VAL A 248 -16.52 -1.20 -15.55
C VAL A 248 -15.85 -0.12 -16.39
N SER A 249 -15.49 -0.43 -17.63
CA SER A 249 -14.86 0.52 -18.54
C SER A 249 -15.43 0.40 -19.93
N GLY A 250 -15.38 1.49 -20.70
CA GLY A 250 -15.88 1.54 -22.06
C GLY A 250 -15.73 2.92 -22.68
N GLY A 251 -16.24 3.08 -23.89
CA GLY A 251 -16.26 4.36 -24.60
C GLY A 251 -17.61 4.60 -25.25
N LEU A 252 -18.48 5.33 -24.59
CA LEU A 252 -19.79 5.71 -25.14
C LEU A 252 -19.59 6.88 -26.10
N ASN A 253 -19.71 6.66 -27.41
CA ASN A 253 -19.43 7.67 -28.44
C ASN A 253 -18.03 8.34 -28.20
N ASN A 254 -18.05 9.63 -27.85
CA ASN A 254 -16.85 10.43 -27.58
C ASN A 254 -16.53 10.56 -26.06
N MET A 255 -17.09 9.69 -25.23
CA MET A 255 -16.89 9.70 -23.78
C MET A 255 -16.31 8.37 -23.28
N PRO A 256 -14.99 8.20 -23.26
CA PRO A 256 -14.36 7.12 -22.52
C PRO A 256 -14.68 7.23 -21.04
N TYR A 257 -14.97 6.09 -20.42
CA TYR A 257 -15.25 6.03 -18.98
C TYR A 257 -14.64 4.80 -18.33
N ARG A 258 -14.27 4.95 -17.07
CA ARG A 258 -13.85 3.85 -16.21
C ARG A 258 -14.39 4.13 -14.80
N VAL A 259 -15.02 3.12 -14.21
CA VAL A 259 -15.47 3.13 -12.81
C VAL A 259 -14.94 1.87 -12.15
N SER A 260 -14.33 1.99 -10.97
CA SER A 260 -13.89 0.84 -10.20
C SER A 260 -14.32 0.94 -8.74
N ILE A 261 -14.53 -0.23 -8.13
CA ILE A 261 -14.81 -0.39 -6.70
C ILE A 261 -13.90 -1.52 -6.22
N GLY A 262 -13.15 -1.25 -5.14
CA GLY A 262 -12.23 -2.20 -4.53
C GLY A 262 -12.52 -2.42 -3.06
N TYR A 263 -12.29 -3.64 -2.59
CA TYR A 263 -12.33 -4.04 -1.19
C TYR A 263 -11.08 -4.87 -0.86
N THR A 264 -10.37 -4.47 0.17
CA THR A 264 -9.18 -5.17 0.69
C THR A 264 -9.40 -5.47 2.16
N ASN A 265 -9.19 -6.72 2.58
CA ASN A 265 -9.20 -7.13 3.99
C ASN A 265 -7.97 -8.00 4.24
N GLN A 266 -7.12 -7.57 5.14
CA GLN A 266 -5.90 -8.29 5.48
C GLN A 266 -5.74 -8.41 6.98
N ASN A 267 -5.48 -9.64 7.43
CA ASN A 267 -5.01 -9.90 8.77
C ASN A 267 -3.49 -10.01 8.77
N GLY A 268 -2.85 -9.49 9.82
CA GLY A 268 -1.42 -9.68 10.03
C GLY A 268 -1.10 -11.00 10.73
N ILE A 269 0.11 -11.49 10.51
CA ILE A 269 0.64 -12.69 11.19
C ILE A 269 0.84 -12.45 12.69
N LEU A 270 1.14 -11.21 13.11
CA LEU A 270 1.08 -10.82 14.51
C LEU A 270 -0.40 -10.67 14.91
N LYS A 271 -0.83 -11.36 15.97
CA LYS A 271 -2.21 -11.32 16.44
C LYS A 271 -2.67 -9.88 16.64
N THR A 272 -3.95 -9.61 16.45
CA THR A 272 -4.63 -8.30 16.52
C THR A 272 -4.41 -7.35 15.34
N SER A 273 -3.34 -7.48 14.57
CA SER A 273 -3.12 -6.64 13.39
C SER A 273 -4.16 -6.93 12.30
N LYS A 274 -4.81 -5.87 11.80
CA LYS A 274 -5.84 -5.94 10.75
C LYS A 274 -5.86 -4.66 9.93
N PHE A 275 -6.09 -4.80 8.63
CA PHE A 275 -6.29 -3.71 7.68
C PHE A 275 -7.52 -3.98 6.82
N GLU A 276 -8.42 -3.01 6.74
CA GLU A 276 -9.56 -3.01 5.82
C GLU A 276 -9.55 -1.72 5.01
N ARG A 277 -9.80 -1.84 3.71
CA ARG A 277 -9.87 -0.68 2.82
C ARG A 277 -10.96 -0.86 1.78
N TYR A 278 -11.75 0.19 1.62
CA TYR A 278 -12.71 0.37 0.53
C TYR A 278 -12.20 1.47 -0.38
N THR A 279 -12.21 1.25 -1.67
CA THR A 279 -11.81 2.24 -2.68
C THR A 279 -12.87 2.37 -3.73
N GLY A 280 -13.04 3.58 -4.25
CA GLY A 280 -13.86 3.85 -5.42
C GLY A 280 -13.16 4.83 -6.33
N SER A 281 -13.20 4.61 -7.63
CA SER A 281 -12.67 5.56 -8.60
C SER A 281 -13.61 5.74 -9.80
N VAL A 282 -13.61 6.97 -10.32
CA VAL A 282 -14.34 7.33 -11.53
C VAL A 282 -13.41 8.16 -12.41
N ASN A 283 -13.27 7.76 -13.67
CA ASN A 283 -12.64 8.55 -14.72
C ASN A 283 -13.62 8.71 -15.88
N LEU A 284 -13.84 9.95 -16.29
CA LEU A 284 -14.63 10.32 -17.46
C LEU A 284 -13.79 11.25 -18.35
N ALA A 285 -13.68 10.93 -19.62
CA ALA A 285 -12.83 11.69 -20.53
C ALA A 285 -13.58 12.09 -21.84
N PRO A 286 -14.69 12.86 -21.75
CA PRO A 286 -15.42 13.29 -22.94
C PRO A 286 -14.58 14.22 -23.82
N SER A 287 -14.77 14.09 -25.13
CA SER A 287 -14.24 15.00 -26.14
C SER A 287 -15.36 15.61 -26.97
N PHE A 288 -15.21 16.89 -27.34
CA PHE A 288 -16.19 17.68 -28.07
C PHE A 288 -15.53 18.44 -29.21
N PHE A 289 -16.31 18.87 -30.19
CA PHE A 289 -15.85 19.68 -31.30
C PHE A 289 -14.68 19.04 -32.05
N GLU A 290 -14.84 17.78 -32.49
CA GLU A 290 -13.78 17.04 -33.20
C GLU A 290 -12.44 17.01 -32.45
N ASP A 291 -12.50 16.73 -31.14
CA ASP A 291 -11.36 16.69 -30.21
C ASP A 291 -10.68 18.04 -29.97
N HIS A 292 -11.32 19.17 -30.30
CA HIS A 292 -10.83 20.49 -29.91
C HIS A 292 -10.99 20.75 -28.42
N LEU A 293 -12.06 20.27 -27.79
CA LEU A 293 -12.26 20.35 -26.35
C LEU A 293 -12.18 18.96 -25.73
N ASN A 294 -11.17 18.72 -24.92
CA ASN A 294 -11.02 17.50 -24.15
C ASN A 294 -11.17 17.80 -22.66
N ILE A 295 -12.05 17.07 -22.00
CA ILE A 295 -12.24 17.18 -20.55
C ILE A 295 -11.81 15.83 -19.95
N ASN A 296 -11.06 15.84 -18.86
CA ASN A 296 -10.69 14.66 -18.12
C ASN A 296 -11.04 14.88 -16.65
N PHE A 297 -12.09 14.21 -16.21
CA PHE A 297 -12.54 14.21 -14.82
C PHE A 297 -12.08 12.94 -14.13
N ASN A 298 -11.42 13.09 -12.98
CA ASN A 298 -11.01 11.99 -12.11
C ASN A 298 -11.50 12.26 -10.70
N ALA A 299 -12.07 11.26 -10.07
CA ALA A 299 -12.36 11.26 -8.65
C ALA A 299 -12.01 9.89 -8.04
N LYS A 300 -11.32 9.89 -6.92
CA LYS A 300 -10.90 8.69 -6.19
C LYS A 300 -11.19 8.88 -4.71
N GLY A 301 -11.92 7.92 -4.15
CA GLY A 301 -12.24 7.89 -2.72
C GLY A 301 -11.67 6.65 -2.05
N MET A 302 -11.24 6.79 -0.80
CA MET A 302 -10.78 5.70 0.04
C MET A 302 -11.33 5.86 1.45
N ILE A 303 -11.73 4.73 2.03
CA ILE A 303 -12.02 4.58 3.46
C ILE A 303 -11.19 3.40 3.95
N SER A 304 -10.44 3.58 5.03
CA SER A 304 -9.67 2.50 5.65
C SER A 304 -9.87 2.43 7.14
N ASN A 305 -9.87 1.20 7.66
CA ASN A 305 -9.91 0.87 9.07
C ASN A 305 -8.69 0.02 9.39
N ASN A 306 -7.83 0.53 10.25
CA ASN A 306 -6.61 -0.14 10.68
C ASN A 306 -6.71 -0.48 12.16
N ARG A 307 -6.25 -1.69 12.51
CA ARG A 307 -5.90 -2.05 13.88
C ARG A 307 -4.42 -2.41 13.92
N PHE A 308 -3.65 -1.63 14.64
CA PHE A 308 -2.22 -1.83 14.80
C PHE A 308 -1.95 -2.77 15.98
N ALA A 309 -1.10 -3.78 15.77
CA ALA A 309 -0.60 -4.62 16.85
C ALA A 309 0.59 -3.95 17.53
N ASP A 310 0.74 -4.17 18.82
CA ASP A 310 1.95 -3.75 19.54
C ASP A 310 3.15 -4.61 19.09
N THR A 311 4.01 -4.06 18.25
CA THR A 311 5.20 -4.75 17.72
C THR A 311 6.24 -5.06 18.81
N GLY A 312 6.20 -4.34 19.95
CA GLY A 312 7.03 -4.63 21.12
C GLY A 312 6.80 -6.03 21.68
N ALA A 313 5.64 -6.62 21.42
CA ALA A 313 5.33 -8.00 21.82
C ALA A 313 6.29 -9.03 21.19
N ILE A 314 6.90 -8.73 20.03
CA ILE A 314 7.88 -9.63 19.37
C ILE A 314 9.14 -9.72 20.23
N GLY A 315 9.71 -8.58 20.63
CA GLY A 315 10.87 -8.55 21.51
C GLY A 315 10.57 -9.13 22.90
N ALA A 316 9.40 -8.82 23.43
CA ALA A 316 8.94 -9.38 24.68
C ALA A 316 8.84 -10.91 24.63
N ALA A 317 8.30 -11.49 23.55
CA ALA A 317 8.17 -12.94 23.38
C ALA A 317 9.51 -13.70 23.32
N ILE A 318 10.57 -13.03 22.91
CA ILE A 318 11.94 -13.59 22.90
C ILE A 318 12.54 -13.59 24.32
N ALA A 319 12.24 -12.54 25.11
CA ALA A 319 12.87 -12.29 26.39
C ALA A 319 12.04 -12.77 27.59
N PHE A 320 10.78 -13.17 27.38
CA PHE A 320 9.90 -13.58 28.48
C PHE A 320 10.22 -15.00 28.94
N ASP A 321 10.08 -15.23 30.26
CA ASP A 321 10.29 -16.53 30.92
C ASP A 321 9.33 -17.58 30.37
N PRO A 322 9.84 -18.66 29.73
CA PRO A 322 9.01 -19.72 29.14
C PRO A 322 8.33 -20.60 30.20
N THR A 323 8.68 -20.48 31.48
CA THR A 323 8.08 -21.25 32.56
C THR A 323 6.79 -20.64 33.09
N GLN A 324 6.47 -19.40 32.67
CA GLN A 324 5.30 -18.68 33.14
C GLN A 324 4.07 -18.93 32.24
N PRO A 325 2.85 -18.90 32.83
CA PRO A 325 1.62 -18.99 32.07
C PRO A 325 1.30 -17.71 31.31
N VAL A 326 0.54 -17.82 30.22
CA VAL A 326 -0.06 -16.65 29.58
C VAL A 326 -1.04 -15.94 30.51
N MET A 327 -1.87 -16.74 31.19
CA MET A 327 -2.89 -16.27 32.13
C MET A 327 -2.75 -16.99 33.46
N ASN A 328 -2.86 -16.22 34.54
CA ASN A 328 -2.85 -16.77 35.92
C ASN A 328 -4.13 -16.45 36.70
N GLY A 329 -5.12 -15.81 36.03
CA GLY A 329 -6.40 -15.45 36.66
C GLY A 329 -6.34 -14.21 37.56
N ASN A 330 -5.20 -13.52 37.67
CA ASN A 330 -5.09 -12.30 38.47
C ASN A 330 -5.89 -11.16 37.84
N SER A 331 -7.03 -10.83 38.42
CA SER A 331 -7.92 -9.78 37.92
C SER A 331 -7.29 -8.37 37.90
N LYS A 332 -6.28 -8.12 38.73
CA LYS A 332 -5.53 -6.85 38.74
C LYS A 332 -4.90 -6.52 37.40
N TYR A 333 -4.56 -7.56 36.60
CA TYR A 333 -3.93 -7.42 35.28
C TYR A 333 -4.80 -8.01 34.15
N GLY A 334 -6.11 -8.01 34.35
CA GLY A 334 -7.04 -8.55 33.36
C GLY A 334 -6.91 -10.05 33.13
N GLY A 335 -6.41 -10.80 34.13
CA GLY A 335 -6.19 -12.24 34.08
C GLY A 335 -4.82 -12.66 33.52
N TYR A 336 -4.03 -11.77 32.96
CA TYR A 336 -2.71 -12.07 32.42
C TYR A 336 -1.65 -12.13 33.50
N PHE A 337 -0.69 -13.05 33.32
CA PHE A 337 0.48 -13.09 34.20
C PHE A 337 1.29 -11.79 34.09
N ALA A 338 1.68 -11.24 35.22
CA ALA A 338 2.57 -10.09 35.31
C ALA A 338 3.56 -10.27 36.48
N TRP A 339 4.76 -9.77 36.32
CA TRP A 339 5.75 -9.78 37.36
C TRP A 339 5.40 -8.78 38.47
N GLU A 340 5.40 -9.25 39.71
CA GLU A 340 5.08 -8.48 40.90
C GLU A 340 6.19 -8.58 41.94
N ASN A 341 6.37 -7.50 42.71
CA ASN A 341 7.14 -7.47 43.97
C ASN A 341 6.22 -6.94 45.05
N ALA A 342 6.02 -7.71 46.13
CA ALA A 342 5.12 -7.37 47.23
C ALA A 342 3.70 -6.97 46.77
N GLY A 343 3.18 -7.58 45.70
CA GLY A 343 1.87 -7.27 45.14
C GLY A 343 1.83 -6.06 44.19
N GLU A 344 2.97 -5.42 43.93
CA GLU A 344 3.06 -4.29 43.01
C GLU A 344 3.77 -4.69 41.71
N PHE A 345 3.27 -4.17 40.57
CA PHE A 345 3.81 -4.43 39.25
C PHE A 345 5.26 -3.97 39.08
N ILE A 346 6.12 -4.81 38.57
CA ILE A 346 7.52 -4.47 38.25
C ILE A 346 7.59 -3.86 36.86
N SER A 347 7.65 -2.53 36.78
CA SER A 347 7.59 -1.78 35.50
C SER A 347 8.77 -2.04 34.58
N ILE A 348 9.95 -2.40 35.12
CA ILE A 348 11.18 -2.70 34.37
C ILE A 348 11.24 -4.15 33.88
N ALA A 349 10.37 -5.05 34.37
CA ALA A 349 10.33 -6.43 33.93
C ALA A 349 9.73 -6.54 32.52
N THR A 350 10.15 -7.58 31.79
CA THR A 350 9.56 -7.90 30.50
C THR A 350 8.05 -8.11 30.66
N LYS A 351 7.27 -7.45 29.85
CA LYS A 351 5.81 -7.50 29.87
C LYS A 351 5.30 -8.74 29.14
N ASN A 352 4.16 -9.28 29.59
CA ASN A 352 3.53 -10.42 28.95
C ASN A 352 3.17 -10.10 27.48
N PRO A 353 3.76 -10.81 26.49
CA PRO A 353 3.61 -10.46 25.09
C PRO A 353 2.17 -10.56 24.58
N VAL A 354 1.40 -11.52 25.12
CA VAL A 354 -0.01 -11.69 24.74
C VAL A 354 -0.87 -10.58 25.32
N ALA A 355 -0.59 -10.17 26.57
CA ALA A 355 -1.26 -9.02 27.18
C ALA A 355 -1.00 -7.73 26.38
N MET A 356 0.24 -7.52 25.91
CA MET A 356 0.59 -6.38 25.06
C MET A 356 -0.29 -6.32 23.81
N LEU A 357 -0.54 -7.44 23.16
CA LEU A 357 -1.38 -7.51 21.95
C LEU A 357 -2.87 -7.36 22.24
N GLN A 358 -3.35 -7.91 23.35
CA GLN A 358 -4.79 -7.99 23.62
C GLN A 358 -5.33 -6.79 24.40
N GLN A 359 -4.54 -6.23 25.29
CA GLN A 359 -4.95 -5.11 26.12
C GLN A 359 -4.75 -3.74 25.45
N LYS A 360 -3.68 -3.58 24.65
CA LYS A 360 -3.56 -2.39 23.81
C LYS A 360 -4.53 -2.48 22.64
N LYS A 361 -5.37 -1.47 22.48
CA LYS A 361 -6.18 -1.25 21.27
C LYS A 361 -5.67 0.02 20.60
N GLU A 362 -5.13 -0.12 19.42
CA GLU A 362 -4.71 1.00 18.57
C GLU A 362 -5.43 0.87 17.26
N GLU A 363 -6.43 1.73 17.06
CA GLU A 363 -7.31 1.70 15.89
C GLU A 363 -7.27 3.04 15.18
N ALA A 364 -7.29 3.01 13.85
CA ALA A 364 -7.37 4.23 13.06
C ALA A 364 -8.39 4.08 11.93
N ASN A 365 -9.15 5.16 11.75
CA ASN A 365 -10.12 5.30 10.68
C ASN A 365 -9.69 6.47 9.81
N SER A 366 -9.55 6.25 8.51
CA SER A 366 -9.10 7.28 7.58
C SER A 366 -10.01 7.33 6.37
N LYS A 367 -10.26 8.55 5.88
CA LYS A 367 -11.01 8.81 4.65
C LYS A 367 -10.21 9.78 3.80
N ASN A 368 -10.16 9.52 2.52
CA ASN A 368 -9.49 10.39 1.55
C ASN A 368 -10.35 10.50 0.29
N LEU A 369 -10.42 11.69 -0.27
CA LEU A 369 -11.05 11.99 -1.55
C LEU A 369 -10.10 12.88 -2.36
N VAL A 370 -9.59 12.34 -3.45
CA VAL A 370 -8.74 13.06 -4.40
C VAL A 370 -9.46 13.18 -5.71
N GLY A 371 -9.52 14.35 -6.27
CA GLY A 371 -10.15 14.56 -7.57
C GLY A 371 -9.59 15.72 -8.34
N ASN A 372 -9.66 15.64 -9.65
CA ASN A 372 -9.32 16.74 -10.53
C ASN A 372 -10.19 16.76 -11.78
N ILE A 373 -10.33 17.95 -12.33
CA ILE A 373 -10.89 18.19 -13.66
C ILE A 373 -9.86 18.93 -14.48
N GLN A 374 -9.46 18.32 -15.58
CA GLN A 374 -8.56 18.93 -16.56
C GLN A 374 -9.34 19.25 -17.82
N VAL A 375 -9.23 20.48 -18.27
CA VAL A 375 -9.83 20.99 -19.51
C VAL A 375 -8.71 21.38 -20.45
N ASP A 376 -8.68 20.80 -21.63
CA ASP A 376 -7.72 21.10 -22.69
C ASP A 376 -8.47 21.56 -23.94
N TYR A 377 -8.21 22.78 -24.39
CA TYR A 377 -8.86 23.36 -25.54
C TYR A 377 -7.85 23.77 -26.62
N LYS A 378 -7.99 23.17 -27.80
CA LYS A 378 -7.26 23.55 -29.03
C LYS A 378 -8.05 24.63 -29.74
N PHE A 379 -7.44 25.79 -29.98
CA PHE A 379 -8.12 26.87 -30.69
C PHE A 379 -8.38 26.48 -32.15
N HIS A 380 -9.62 26.71 -32.63
CA HIS A 380 -10.02 26.36 -33.98
C HIS A 380 -9.24 27.13 -35.07
N PHE A 381 -8.87 28.39 -34.78
CA PHE A 381 -8.11 29.25 -35.71
C PHE A 381 -6.62 28.93 -35.72
N LEU A 382 -6.08 28.30 -34.68
CA LEU A 382 -4.67 27.93 -34.56
C LEU A 382 -4.56 26.67 -33.67
N PRO A 383 -4.71 25.45 -34.24
CA PRO A 383 -4.76 24.21 -33.46
C PRO A 383 -3.49 23.88 -32.67
N GLU A 384 -2.36 24.46 -33.04
CA GLU A 384 -1.10 24.39 -32.27
C GLU A 384 -1.16 25.12 -30.95
N LEU A 385 -2.01 26.16 -30.86
CA LEU A 385 -2.26 26.91 -29.63
C LEU A 385 -3.31 26.15 -28.78
N ARG A 386 -2.92 25.86 -27.53
CA ARG A 386 -3.78 25.13 -26.58
C ARG A 386 -3.88 25.90 -25.27
N ALA A 387 -5.06 25.88 -24.70
CA ALA A 387 -5.30 26.31 -23.33
C ALA A 387 -5.55 25.08 -22.47
N ASN A 388 -4.80 24.94 -21.39
CA ASN A 388 -4.97 23.84 -20.44
C ASN A 388 -5.26 24.40 -19.04
N LEU A 389 -6.34 23.91 -18.43
CA LEU A 389 -6.72 24.25 -17.06
C LEU A 389 -6.87 22.93 -16.27
N ASN A 390 -6.17 22.83 -15.15
CA ASN A 390 -6.31 21.70 -14.24
C ASN A 390 -6.69 22.24 -12.85
N LEU A 391 -7.89 21.86 -12.39
CA LEU A 391 -8.40 22.16 -11.06
C LEU A 391 -8.47 20.85 -10.28
N GLY A 392 -7.89 20.83 -9.09
CA GLY A 392 -7.87 19.61 -8.26
C GLY A 392 -8.16 19.91 -6.80
N MET A 393 -8.58 18.89 -6.08
CA MET A 393 -8.73 18.90 -4.65
C MET A 393 -8.23 17.60 -4.02
N ASP A 394 -7.66 17.72 -2.83
CA ASP A 394 -7.28 16.61 -1.95
C ASP A 394 -7.89 16.86 -0.57
N MET A 395 -8.81 15.97 -0.17
CA MET A 395 -9.50 16.06 1.11
C MET A 395 -9.21 14.80 1.90
N ALA A 396 -8.69 14.96 3.10
CA ALA A 396 -8.37 13.83 3.97
C ALA A 396 -8.80 14.06 5.40
N THR A 397 -9.35 13.03 6.02
CA THR A 397 -9.64 13.00 7.45
C THR A 397 -9.14 11.70 8.04
N GLY A 398 -8.57 11.76 9.24
CA GLY A 398 -8.09 10.58 9.95
C GLY A 398 -8.31 10.72 11.45
N THR A 399 -8.63 9.61 12.09
CA THR A 399 -8.71 9.50 13.54
C THR A 399 -7.88 8.30 13.97
N GLN A 400 -7.01 8.47 14.94
CA GLN A 400 -6.28 7.38 15.58
C GLN A 400 -6.63 7.38 17.05
N ASP A 401 -7.06 6.23 17.55
CA ASP A 401 -7.43 6.00 18.94
C ASP A 401 -6.50 4.95 19.54
N ILE A 402 -5.86 5.29 20.64
CA ILE A 402 -5.01 4.38 21.40
C ILE A 402 -5.62 4.24 22.80
N TYR A 403 -6.03 3.03 23.12
CA TYR A 403 -6.69 2.71 24.38
C TYR A 403 -5.97 1.58 25.12
N TYR A 404 -5.74 1.79 26.42
CA TYR A 404 -5.30 0.78 27.37
C TYR A 404 -6.36 0.64 28.46
N PRO A 405 -6.90 -0.57 28.73
CA PRO A 405 -7.85 -0.77 29.80
C PRO A 405 -7.21 -0.54 31.18
N LYS A 406 -8.06 -0.26 32.15
CA LYS A 406 -7.66 0.05 33.52
C LYS A 406 -6.82 -1.06 34.17
N GLU A 407 -7.08 -2.30 33.81
CA GLU A 407 -6.40 -3.49 34.29
C GLU A 407 -5.06 -3.75 33.58
N SER A 408 -4.74 -2.98 32.54
CA SER A 408 -3.49 -3.18 31.81
C SER A 408 -2.30 -2.57 32.53
N PRO A 409 -1.26 -3.35 32.85
CA PRO A 409 -0.04 -2.80 33.41
C PRO A 409 0.75 -1.95 32.38
N LEU A 410 0.36 -2.00 31.10
CA LEU A 410 0.96 -1.20 30.02
C LEU A 410 0.52 0.26 30.09
N GLY A 411 -0.68 0.52 30.60
CA GLY A 411 -1.20 1.86 30.83
C GLY A 411 -0.67 2.52 32.12
N TYR A 412 0.22 1.85 32.82
CA TYR A 412 0.86 2.36 34.02
C TYR A 412 2.01 3.31 33.65
N VAL A 413 1.65 4.45 33.09
CA VAL A 413 2.58 5.51 32.76
C VAL A 413 2.31 6.65 33.75
N ASP A 414 3.30 7.00 34.57
CA ASP A 414 3.41 8.15 35.46
C ASP A 414 2.18 8.56 36.25
N ASN A 415 2.36 8.74 37.56
CA ASN A 415 1.41 9.30 38.54
C ASN A 415 0.24 8.44 38.99
N GLY A 416 0.34 7.10 38.94
CA GLY A 416 -0.68 6.22 39.56
C GLY A 416 -2.01 6.18 38.84
N LYS A 417 -2.11 6.66 37.59
CA LYS A 417 -3.29 6.54 36.76
C LYS A 417 -3.25 5.22 36.00
N THR A 418 -4.22 4.35 36.24
CA THR A 418 -4.46 3.12 35.50
C THR A 418 -5.43 3.40 34.37
N GLY A 419 -5.13 2.88 33.19
CA GLY A 419 -5.89 3.15 31.96
C GLY A 419 -5.39 4.41 31.23
N TYR A 420 -5.46 4.39 29.91
CA TYR A 420 -5.02 5.50 29.07
C TYR A 420 -5.79 5.49 27.76
N GLU A 421 -6.22 6.64 27.32
CA GLU A 421 -6.85 6.83 26.03
C GLU A 421 -6.34 8.11 25.39
N THR A 422 -5.96 8.02 24.11
CA THR A 422 -5.60 9.18 23.30
C THR A 422 -6.35 9.11 21.99
N ILE A 423 -6.96 10.21 21.58
CA ILE A 423 -7.64 10.34 20.31
C ILE A 423 -6.97 11.48 19.52
N ASP A 424 -6.26 11.11 18.47
CA ASP A 424 -5.66 12.03 17.52
C ASP A 424 -6.57 12.21 16.31
N LYS A 425 -6.81 13.45 15.90
CA LYS A 425 -7.60 13.79 14.73
C LYS A 425 -6.76 14.56 13.72
N TYR A 426 -6.96 14.26 12.45
CA TYR A 426 -6.33 14.94 11.31
C TYR A 426 -7.40 15.34 10.30
N ASN A 427 -7.33 16.60 9.84
CA ASN A 427 -8.17 17.09 8.76
C ASN A 427 -7.29 17.88 7.79
N HIS A 428 -7.44 17.62 6.49
CA HIS A 428 -6.75 18.31 5.41
C HIS A 428 -7.77 18.62 4.30
N LEU A 429 -7.65 19.82 3.70
CA LEU A 429 -8.46 20.28 2.57
C LEU A 429 -7.57 21.03 1.58
#